data_e9ca124f3fc5aee1ce82022bea02f32c
#
_entry.id   e9ca124f3fc5aee1ce82022bea02f32c
#
_cell.length_a   1.000
_cell.length_b   1.000
_cell.length_c   1.000
_cell.angle_alpha   90.00
_cell.angle_beta   90.00
_cell.angle_gamma   90.00
#
_symmetry.space_group_name_H-M   'P 1'
#
loop_
_entity.id
_entity.type
_entity.pdbx_description
1 polymer ?
#
loop_
_entity_poly.entity_id
_entity_poly.type
_entity_poly.pdbx_seq_one_letter_code
_entity_poly.pdbx_strand_id
1 'polypeptide(L)'
;MRTAMLGRLLALSCISFFVIDYAAAQDSTAPAPEQSTTSERFQDYLRRTYGWQKMSWLAVDTGIDHLLHESEWGRGIDGYGCRYASGFGRRLINNSVEFGAVLVLRQDTRFRRSHRTGIFPRIRYAATHAFLATNEQGEVEPAYARFAGITGGALIAPAWRKHTLSAAGFGQDLAFSSLDQVQNSLLTEFSPDLQRLGVAIRKKLLRK
;
A
#
# COMPACT_ATOMS: atom_id res chain seq x y z
N MET A 1 -5.74 -24.68 -17.29
CA MET A 1 -4.34 -25.04 -16.99
C MET A 1 -3.31 -23.94 -17.29
N ARG A 2 -3.44 -23.14 -18.36
CA ARG A 2 -2.49 -22.04 -18.70
C ARG A 2 -2.47 -20.89 -17.68
N THR A 3 -3.57 -20.51 -17.09
CA THR A 3 -3.67 -19.41 -16.08
C THR A 3 -3.01 -19.76 -14.75
N ALA A 4 -3.07 -21.04 -14.32
CA ALA A 4 -2.43 -21.48 -13.09
C ALA A 4 -0.88 -21.53 -13.21
N MET A 5 -0.37 -21.76 -14.42
CA MET A 5 1.07 -21.81 -14.69
C MET A 5 1.69 -20.39 -14.73
N LEU A 6 0.96 -19.40 -15.29
CA LEU A 6 1.38 -18.00 -15.27
C LEU A 6 1.44 -17.44 -13.84
N GLY A 7 0.46 -17.77 -12.99
CA GLY A 7 0.44 -17.34 -11.59
C GLY A 7 1.62 -17.90 -10.79
N ARG A 8 2.03 -19.14 -11.04
CA ARG A 8 3.19 -19.76 -10.39
C ARG A 8 4.53 -19.17 -10.85
N LEU A 9 4.64 -18.82 -12.14
CA LEU A 9 5.84 -18.14 -12.67
C LEU A 9 5.98 -16.72 -12.15
N LEU A 10 4.88 -15.97 -12.03
CA LEU A 10 4.87 -14.64 -11.44
C LEU A 10 5.22 -14.67 -9.93
N ALA A 11 4.69 -15.63 -9.18
CA ALA A 11 5.01 -15.80 -7.76
C ALA A 11 6.48 -16.15 -7.53
N LEU A 12 7.06 -17.06 -8.33
CA LEU A 12 8.47 -17.42 -8.26
C LEU A 12 9.40 -16.27 -8.67
N SER A 13 9.02 -15.48 -9.67
CA SER A 13 9.76 -14.29 -10.08
C SER A 13 9.75 -13.21 -8.99
N CYS A 14 8.63 -12.99 -8.32
CA CYS A 14 8.54 -12.06 -7.18
C CYS A 14 9.42 -12.49 -6.00
N ILE A 15 9.45 -13.79 -5.67
CA ILE A 15 10.27 -14.31 -4.56
C ILE A 15 11.77 -14.14 -4.86
N SER A 16 12.21 -14.39 -6.10
CA SER A 16 13.61 -14.24 -6.49
C SER A 16 14.07 -12.77 -6.45
N PHE A 17 13.21 -11.82 -6.85
CA PHE A 17 13.47 -10.38 -6.72
C PHE A 17 13.57 -9.95 -5.26
N PHE A 18 12.74 -10.51 -4.38
CA PHE A 18 12.71 -10.16 -2.95
C PHE A 18 13.99 -10.57 -2.22
N VAL A 19 14.55 -11.75 -2.53
CA VAL A 19 15.76 -12.29 -1.88
C VAL A 19 17.02 -11.49 -2.25
N ILE A 20 17.13 -11.03 -3.50
CA ILE A 20 18.31 -10.29 -3.97
C ILE A 20 18.35 -8.87 -3.37
N ASP A 21 17.20 -8.22 -3.18
CA ASP A 21 17.15 -6.87 -2.59
C ASP A 21 17.18 -6.87 -1.06
N TYR A 22 16.80 -7.96 -0.41
CA TYR A 22 16.95 -8.13 1.03
C TYR A 22 18.42 -8.08 1.43
N ALA A 23 19.29 -8.76 0.70
CA ALA A 23 20.74 -8.73 0.91
C ALA A 23 21.34 -7.32 0.65
N ALA A 24 20.84 -6.59 -0.35
CA ALA A 24 21.30 -5.24 -0.66
C ALA A 24 20.77 -4.16 0.30
N ALA A 25 19.65 -4.41 1.01
CA ALA A 25 19.11 -3.51 2.00
C ALA A 25 19.87 -3.54 3.33
N GLN A 26 20.54 -4.66 3.64
CA GLN A 26 21.40 -4.79 4.83
C GLN A 26 22.74 -4.04 4.70
N ASP A 27 23.16 -3.73 3.48
CA ASP A 27 24.47 -3.11 3.21
C ASP A 27 24.42 -1.56 3.19
N SER A 28 23.28 -0.95 3.49
CA SER A 28 23.17 0.50 3.56
C SER A 28 23.51 0.99 4.97
N THR A 29 24.71 1.53 5.11
CA THR A 29 25.22 2.33 6.26
C THR A 29 24.43 3.64 6.43
N ALA A 30 23.11 3.57 6.43
CA ALA A 30 22.27 4.69 6.84
C ALA A 30 22.32 4.79 8.39
N PRO A 31 22.38 6.01 8.97
CA PRO A 31 22.33 6.17 10.42
C PRO A 31 21.09 5.45 10.96
N ALA A 32 21.27 4.75 12.09
CA ALA A 32 20.19 4.00 12.75
C ALA A 32 18.94 4.87 12.80
N PRO A 33 17.81 4.37 12.32
CA PRO A 33 16.60 5.17 12.24
C PRO A 33 16.19 5.57 13.65
N GLU A 34 15.99 6.87 13.85
CA GLU A 34 15.41 7.41 15.08
C GLU A 34 14.10 6.67 15.36
N GLN A 35 14.05 6.01 16.53
CA GLN A 35 12.92 5.16 16.89
C GLN A 35 11.66 5.99 16.98
N SER A 36 10.64 5.61 16.21
CA SER A 36 9.36 6.29 16.23
C SER A 36 8.65 6.07 17.57
N THR A 37 8.23 7.15 18.20
CA THR A 37 7.40 7.08 19.41
C THR A 37 6.03 6.48 19.10
N THR A 38 5.36 5.92 20.11
CA THR A 38 3.98 5.41 19.96
C THR A 38 3.01 6.50 19.46
N SER A 39 3.23 7.75 19.88
CA SER A 39 2.45 8.91 19.41
C SER A 39 2.61 9.14 17.91
N GLU A 40 3.83 9.07 17.40
CA GLU A 40 4.10 9.23 15.96
C GLU A 40 3.51 8.07 15.14
N ARG A 41 3.58 6.84 15.65
CA ARG A 41 2.95 5.66 15.04
C ARG A 41 1.43 5.82 14.96
N PHE A 42 0.80 6.35 16.02
CA PHE A 42 -0.63 6.64 16.06
C PHE A 42 -1.02 7.77 15.08
N GLN A 43 -0.24 8.85 15.03
CA GLN A 43 -0.47 9.93 14.08
C GLN A 43 -0.34 9.44 12.62
N ASP A 44 0.62 8.55 12.35
CA ASP A 44 0.78 7.96 11.02
C ASP A 44 -0.43 7.06 10.66
N TYR A 45 -0.91 6.24 11.61
CA TYR A 45 -2.15 5.48 11.47
C TYR A 45 -3.34 6.38 11.12
N LEU A 46 -3.55 7.48 11.87
CA LEU A 46 -4.63 8.42 11.60
C LEU A 46 -4.50 9.07 10.22
N ARG A 47 -3.29 9.48 9.84
CA ARG A 47 -3.01 10.08 8.53
C ARG A 47 -3.23 9.10 7.38
N ARG A 48 -2.85 7.85 7.54
CA ARG A 48 -3.06 6.80 6.53
C ARG A 48 -4.53 6.43 6.38
N THR A 49 -5.28 6.46 7.49
CA THR A 49 -6.69 6.03 7.50
C THR A 49 -7.62 7.17 7.11
N TYR A 50 -7.46 8.34 7.73
CA TYR A 50 -8.40 9.46 7.62
C TYR A 50 -7.84 10.67 6.87
N GLY A 51 -6.58 10.62 6.40
CA GLY A 51 -5.98 11.73 5.68
C GLY A 51 -6.79 12.12 4.44
N TRP A 52 -7.10 13.42 4.28
CA TRP A 52 -7.96 13.92 3.19
C TRP A 52 -7.47 13.48 1.80
N GLN A 53 -6.16 13.44 1.57
CA GLN A 53 -5.58 12.98 0.31
C GLN A 53 -5.91 11.50 0.02
N LYS A 54 -5.87 10.67 1.07
CA LYS A 54 -6.20 9.25 0.96
C LYS A 54 -7.69 9.02 0.74
N MET A 55 -8.52 9.83 1.36
CA MET A 55 -9.98 9.79 1.18
C MET A 55 -10.37 10.26 -0.22
N SER A 56 -9.77 11.34 -0.72
CA SER A 56 -10.00 11.82 -2.09
C SER A 56 -9.53 10.80 -3.13
N TRP A 57 -8.37 10.17 -2.91
CA TRP A 57 -7.88 9.14 -3.82
C TRP A 57 -8.81 7.92 -3.85
N LEU A 58 -9.29 7.48 -2.67
CA LEU A 58 -10.30 6.42 -2.59
C LEU A 58 -11.59 6.79 -3.35
N ALA A 59 -12.03 8.04 -3.27
CA ALA A 59 -13.22 8.49 -4.01
C ALA A 59 -13.02 8.43 -5.52
N VAL A 60 -11.85 8.85 -6.00
CA VAL A 60 -11.50 8.79 -7.44
C VAL A 60 -11.41 7.34 -7.91
N ASP A 61 -10.67 6.50 -7.18
CA ASP A 61 -10.49 5.08 -7.49
C ASP A 61 -11.84 4.34 -7.52
N THR A 62 -12.67 4.55 -6.49
CA THR A 62 -14.04 4.03 -6.44
C THR A 62 -14.88 4.52 -7.61
N GLY A 63 -14.72 5.79 -8.02
CA GLY A 63 -15.42 6.36 -9.17
C GLY A 63 -15.03 5.69 -10.49
N ILE A 64 -13.75 5.49 -10.70
CA ILE A 64 -13.23 4.79 -11.88
C ILE A 64 -13.77 3.34 -11.91
N ASP A 65 -13.66 2.62 -10.78
CA ASP A 65 -14.17 1.26 -10.68
C ASP A 65 -15.69 1.19 -10.89
N HIS A 66 -16.45 2.17 -10.39
CA HIS A 66 -17.90 2.28 -10.59
C HIS A 66 -18.29 2.49 -12.06
N LEU A 67 -17.46 3.19 -12.84
CA LEU A 67 -17.70 3.43 -14.25
C LEU A 67 -17.33 2.24 -15.13
N LEU A 68 -16.26 1.51 -14.76
CA LEU A 68 -15.69 0.46 -15.59
C LEU A 68 -16.27 -0.93 -15.31
N HIS A 69 -16.74 -1.19 -14.10
CA HIS A 69 -17.17 -2.52 -13.69
C HIS A 69 -18.61 -2.54 -13.21
N GLU A 70 -19.35 -3.56 -13.61
CA GLU A 70 -20.65 -3.88 -13.02
C GLU A 70 -20.45 -4.36 -11.58
N SER A 71 -21.28 -3.85 -10.67
CA SER A 71 -21.15 -4.14 -9.25
C SER A 71 -22.40 -4.81 -8.71
N GLU A 72 -22.16 -5.61 -7.69
CA GLU A 72 -23.21 -6.22 -6.85
C GLU A 72 -24.14 -5.20 -6.18
N TRP A 73 -23.71 -3.93 -6.06
CA TRP A 73 -24.51 -2.84 -5.50
C TRP A 73 -25.20 -1.96 -6.55
N GLY A 74 -25.15 -2.37 -7.82
CA GLY A 74 -25.79 -1.66 -8.91
C GLY A 74 -25.08 -0.39 -9.37
N ARG A 75 -25.68 0.28 -10.35
CA ARG A 75 -25.24 1.55 -10.93
C ARG A 75 -26.05 2.68 -10.28
N GLY A 76 -25.41 3.81 -10.04
CA GLY A 76 -26.03 4.99 -9.44
C GLY A 76 -25.31 5.44 -8.18
N ILE A 77 -25.82 6.52 -7.58
CA ILE A 77 -25.15 7.17 -6.45
C ILE A 77 -25.10 6.26 -5.20
N ASP A 78 -26.15 5.47 -5.00
CA ASP A 78 -26.22 4.52 -3.89
C ASP A 78 -25.19 3.40 -4.05
N GLY A 79 -25.05 2.85 -5.26
CA GLY A 79 -24.03 1.85 -5.58
C GLY A 79 -22.61 2.39 -5.41
N TYR A 80 -22.36 3.65 -5.82
CA TYR A 80 -21.11 4.33 -5.57
C TYR A 80 -20.84 4.49 -4.07
N GLY A 81 -21.85 4.94 -3.30
CA GLY A 81 -21.74 5.10 -1.85
C GLY A 81 -21.39 3.80 -1.14
N CYS A 82 -22.05 2.69 -1.50
CA CYS A 82 -21.76 1.36 -0.94
C CYS A 82 -20.35 0.89 -1.28
N ARG A 83 -19.86 1.10 -2.51
CA ARG A 83 -18.48 0.78 -2.89
C ARG A 83 -17.46 1.60 -2.09
N TYR A 84 -17.70 2.90 -2.00
CA TYR A 84 -16.83 3.80 -1.24
C TYR A 84 -16.77 3.39 0.23
N ALA A 85 -17.92 3.13 0.85
CA ALA A 85 -18.01 2.67 2.24
C ALA A 85 -17.29 1.33 2.44
N SER A 86 -17.45 0.38 1.51
CA SER A 86 -16.76 -0.91 1.54
C SER A 86 -15.25 -0.76 1.41
N GLY A 87 -14.78 0.09 0.50
CA GLY A 87 -13.35 0.40 0.33
C GLY A 87 -12.75 1.07 1.56
N PHE A 88 -13.50 2.00 2.16
CA PHE A 88 -13.09 2.66 3.42
C PHE A 88 -13.05 1.67 4.59
N GLY A 89 -14.08 0.84 4.75
CA GLY A 89 -14.13 -0.19 5.80
C GLY A 89 -12.94 -1.15 5.71
N ARG A 90 -12.63 -1.63 4.50
CA ARG A 90 -11.44 -2.46 4.26
C ARG A 90 -10.14 -1.74 4.64
N ARG A 91 -9.97 -0.48 4.24
CA ARG A 91 -8.79 0.32 4.61
C ARG A 91 -8.68 0.50 6.11
N LEU A 92 -9.81 0.78 6.79
CA LEU A 92 -9.86 0.93 8.23
C LEU A 92 -9.37 -0.34 8.93
N ILE A 93 -9.85 -1.51 8.53
CA ILE A 93 -9.44 -2.79 9.11
C ILE A 93 -7.96 -3.07 8.83
N ASN A 94 -7.52 -2.94 7.57
CA ASN A 94 -6.11 -3.15 7.22
C ASN A 94 -5.20 -2.30 8.10
N ASN A 95 -5.46 -1.00 8.18
CA ASN A 95 -4.62 -0.07 8.95
C ASN A 95 -4.71 -0.32 10.46
N SER A 96 -5.88 -0.68 10.99
CA SER A 96 -6.05 -0.96 12.43
C SER A 96 -5.32 -2.23 12.83
N VAL A 97 -5.41 -3.30 12.04
CA VAL A 97 -4.68 -4.55 12.28
C VAL A 97 -3.18 -4.34 12.11
N GLU A 98 -2.74 -3.61 11.07
CA GLU A 98 -1.33 -3.23 10.89
C GLU A 98 -0.83 -2.44 12.10
N PHE A 99 -1.59 -1.43 12.55
CA PHE A 99 -1.21 -0.62 13.71
C PHE A 99 -1.07 -1.46 14.99
N GLY A 100 -2.04 -2.33 15.28
CA GLY A 100 -1.95 -3.26 16.41
C GLY A 100 -0.72 -4.17 16.32
N ALA A 101 -0.45 -4.73 15.14
CA ALA A 101 0.72 -5.56 14.91
C ALA A 101 2.04 -4.78 15.02
N VAL A 102 2.09 -3.51 14.55
CA VAL A 102 3.24 -2.61 14.71
C VAL A 102 3.59 -2.40 16.19
N LEU A 103 2.59 -2.25 17.05
CA LEU A 103 2.81 -2.08 18.49
C LEU A 103 3.33 -3.36 19.15
N VAL A 104 2.79 -4.52 18.76
CA VAL A 104 3.18 -5.82 19.33
C VAL A 104 4.56 -6.26 18.83
N LEU A 105 4.80 -6.15 17.53
CA LEU A 105 6.06 -6.57 16.88
C LEU A 105 7.15 -5.50 16.97
N ARG A 106 6.80 -4.29 17.42
CA ARG A 106 7.71 -3.15 17.52
C ARG A 106 8.39 -2.77 16.20
N GLN A 107 7.73 -3.05 15.09
CA GLN A 107 8.20 -2.71 13.74
C GLN A 107 7.90 -1.25 13.38
N ASP A 108 8.76 -0.62 12.60
CA ASP A 108 8.47 0.65 11.89
C ASP A 108 8.20 0.33 10.41
N THR A 109 6.93 0.38 10.02
CA THR A 109 6.47 0.11 8.64
C THR A 109 6.42 1.37 7.78
N ARG A 110 6.91 2.52 8.25
CA ARG A 110 6.89 3.78 7.50
C ARG A 110 7.83 3.71 6.32
N PHE A 111 7.31 4.01 5.14
CA PHE A 111 8.13 4.10 3.95
C PHE A 111 9.06 5.32 4.03
N ARG A 112 10.36 5.10 3.90
CA ARG A 112 11.38 6.14 3.82
C ARG A 112 11.81 6.31 2.38
N ARG A 113 11.93 7.57 1.92
CA ARG A 113 12.36 7.84 0.54
C ARG A 113 13.79 7.42 0.33
N SER A 114 14.08 6.98 -0.90
CA SER A 114 15.44 6.68 -1.30
C SER A 114 16.22 7.97 -1.58
N HIS A 115 17.53 7.92 -1.34
CA HIS A 115 18.47 8.93 -1.82
C HIS A 115 19.05 8.57 -3.19
N ARG A 116 18.45 7.57 -3.87
CA ARG A 116 18.95 7.06 -5.14
C ARG A 116 18.63 8.02 -6.28
N THR A 117 19.55 8.10 -7.25
CA THR A 117 19.35 8.87 -8.49
C THR A 117 18.88 7.93 -9.61
N GLY A 118 18.03 8.45 -10.51
CA GLY A 118 17.45 7.69 -11.62
C GLY A 118 16.09 7.07 -11.30
N ILE A 119 15.27 6.89 -12.34
CA ILE A 119 13.88 6.44 -12.21
C ILE A 119 13.82 4.95 -11.83
N PHE A 120 14.56 4.09 -12.54
CA PHE A 120 14.52 2.64 -12.31
C PHE A 120 15.00 2.22 -10.92
N PRO A 121 16.16 2.71 -10.40
CA PRO A 121 16.59 2.40 -9.03
C PRO A 121 15.60 2.84 -7.96
N ARG A 122 14.88 3.96 -8.18
CA ARG A 122 13.86 4.48 -7.26
C ARG A 122 12.59 3.63 -7.30
N ILE A 123 12.13 3.23 -8.50
CA ILE A 123 10.97 2.32 -8.63
C ILE A 123 11.26 0.99 -7.92
N ARG A 124 12.41 0.40 -8.18
CA ARG A 124 12.82 -0.85 -7.55
C ARG A 124 12.86 -0.73 -6.02
N TYR A 125 13.48 0.34 -5.52
CA TYR A 125 13.53 0.64 -4.11
C TYR A 125 12.12 0.76 -3.51
N ALA A 126 11.24 1.54 -4.12
CA ALA A 126 9.88 1.73 -3.63
C ALA A 126 9.06 0.43 -3.62
N ALA A 127 9.21 -0.40 -4.65
CA ALA A 127 8.50 -1.67 -4.74
C ALA A 127 8.97 -2.68 -3.67
N THR A 128 10.28 -2.80 -3.43
CA THR A 128 10.82 -3.71 -2.42
C THR A 128 10.57 -3.22 -1.00
N HIS A 129 10.79 -1.92 -0.73
CA HIS A 129 10.57 -1.34 0.60
C HIS A 129 9.08 -1.16 0.95
N ALA A 130 8.16 -1.39 -0.02
CA ALA A 130 6.74 -1.53 0.29
C ALA A 130 6.45 -2.69 1.25
N PHE A 131 7.30 -3.73 1.27
CA PHE A 131 7.13 -4.94 2.07
C PHE A 131 8.22 -5.14 3.12
N LEU A 132 9.05 -4.14 3.34
CA LEU A 132 10.09 -4.14 4.36
C LEU A 132 9.73 -3.17 5.49
N ALA A 133 10.17 -3.51 6.68
CA ALA A 133 10.05 -2.71 7.89
C ALA A 133 11.41 -2.67 8.59
N THR A 134 11.55 -1.77 9.56
CA THR A 134 12.73 -1.69 10.40
C THR A 134 12.34 -2.08 11.83
N ASN A 135 13.10 -2.95 12.47
CA ASN A 135 12.90 -3.30 13.88
C ASN A 135 13.52 -2.26 14.84
N GLU A 136 13.39 -2.45 16.15
CA GLU A 136 13.95 -1.55 17.15
C GLU A 136 15.49 -1.51 17.13
N GLN A 137 16.15 -2.54 16.60
CA GLN A 137 17.60 -2.62 16.45
C GLN A 137 18.10 -1.87 15.22
N GLY A 138 17.20 -1.37 14.37
CA GLY A 138 17.52 -0.71 13.10
C GLY A 138 17.74 -1.68 11.93
N GLU A 139 17.51 -2.97 12.14
CA GLU A 139 17.65 -3.99 11.10
C GLU A 139 16.42 -4.00 10.19
N VAL A 140 16.67 -4.24 8.91
CA VAL A 140 15.61 -4.36 7.91
C VAL A 140 15.08 -5.79 7.91
N GLU A 141 13.77 -5.93 8.05
CA GLU A 141 13.08 -7.21 8.08
C GLU A 141 11.78 -7.17 7.25
N PRO A 142 11.16 -8.32 6.94
CA PRO A 142 9.85 -8.33 6.31
C PRO A 142 8.81 -7.60 7.17
N ALA A 143 7.96 -6.79 6.56
CA ALA A 143 6.95 -5.99 7.25
C ALA A 143 5.78 -6.89 7.73
N TYR A 144 6.03 -7.74 8.73
CA TYR A 144 5.04 -8.69 9.26
C TYR A 144 3.76 -7.99 9.70
N ALA A 145 3.87 -6.82 10.34
CA ALA A 145 2.73 -6.01 10.74
C ALA A 145 1.87 -5.61 9.53
N ARG A 146 2.48 -5.28 8.41
CA ARG A 146 1.77 -4.94 7.17
C ARG A 146 1.09 -6.15 6.56
N PHE A 147 1.77 -7.29 6.53
CA PHE A 147 1.16 -8.54 6.07
C PHE A 147 -0.03 -8.94 6.94
N ALA A 148 0.05 -8.76 8.27
CA ALA A 148 -1.08 -8.97 9.17
C ALA A 148 -2.26 -8.06 8.82
N GLY A 149 -2.01 -6.77 8.54
CA GLY A 149 -3.02 -5.81 8.11
C GLY A 149 -3.73 -6.25 6.82
N ILE A 150 -2.96 -6.55 5.77
CA ILE A 150 -3.47 -7.00 4.47
C ILE A 150 -4.31 -8.27 4.63
N THR A 151 -3.81 -9.25 5.38
CA THR A 151 -4.50 -10.52 5.64
C THR A 151 -5.77 -10.30 6.45
N GLY A 152 -5.72 -9.48 7.51
CA GLY A 152 -6.88 -9.14 8.33
C GLY A 152 -8.00 -8.52 7.52
N GLY A 153 -7.69 -7.56 6.64
CA GLY A 153 -8.68 -6.97 5.75
C GLY A 153 -9.26 -7.95 4.74
N ALA A 154 -8.42 -8.81 4.16
CA ALA A 154 -8.88 -9.83 3.20
C ALA A 154 -9.78 -10.89 3.86
N LEU A 155 -9.59 -11.20 5.14
CA LEU A 155 -10.44 -12.13 5.89
C LEU A 155 -11.76 -11.50 6.35
N ILE A 156 -11.75 -10.23 6.73
CA ILE A 156 -12.91 -9.59 7.36
C ILE A 156 -13.80 -8.88 6.33
N ALA A 157 -13.23 -8.31 5.24
CA ALA A 157 -14.00 -7.60 4.23
C ALA A 157 -15.13 -8.43 3.56
N PRO A 158 -15.02 -9.73 3.33
CA PRO A 158 -16.12 -10.55 2.80
C PRO A 158 -17.37 -10.57 3.69
N ALA A 159 -17.26 -10.26 4.99
CA ALA A 159 -18.40 -10.30 5.92
C ALA A 159 -19.54 -9.34 5.53
N TRP A 160 -19.26 -8.25 4.82
CA TRP A 160 -20.28 -7.30 4.33
C TRP A 160 -20.44 -7.29 2.81
N ARG A 161 -19.63 -8.07 2.09
CA ARG A 161 -19.79 -8.29 0.66
C ARG A 161 -20.68 -9.51 0.44
N LYS A 162 -21.39 -9.52 -0.69
CA LYS A 162 -22.25 -10.65 -1.08
C LYS A 162 -21.46 -11.89 -1.51
N HIS A 163 -20.15 -11.76 -1.65
CA HIS A 163 -19.29 -12.89 -2.01
C HIS A 163 -18.89 -13.71 -0.79
N THR A 164 -19.08 -15.02 -0.89
CA THR A 164 -18.54 -15.97 0.09
C THR A 164 -17.02 -15.98 0.06
N LEU A 165 -16.41 -16.16 1.22
CA LEU A 165 -14.97 -16.31 1.33
C LEU A 165 -14.51 -17.53 0.51
N SER A 166 -13.83 -17.30 -0.59
CA SER A 166 -13.24 -18.34 -1.42
C SER A 166 -11.73 -18.16 -1.47
N ALA A 167 -10.98 -19.25 -1.64
CA ALA A 167 -9.52 -19.19 -1.74
C ALA A 167 -9.06 -18.27 -2.90
N ALA A 168 -9.79 -18.28 -4.02
CA ALA A 168 -9.52 -17.41 -5.16
C ALA A 168 -9.78 -15.93 -4.83
N GLY A 169 -10.91 -15.61 -4.19
CA GLY A 169 -11.26 -14.25 -3.77
C GLY A 169 -10.30 -13.71 -2.73
N PHE A 170 -9.93 -14.53 -1.74
CA PHE A 170 -8.91 -14.19 -0.76
C PHE A 170 -7.57 -13.87 -1.40
N GLY A 171 -7.09 -14.73 -2.32
CA GLY A 171 -5.84 -14.49 -3.06
C GLY A 171 -5.88 -13.22 -3.90
N GLN A 172 -7.03 -12.92 -4.52
CA GLN A 172 -7.26 -11.69 -5.28
C GLN A 172 -7.21 -10.44 -4.36
N ASP A 173 -7.86 -10.50 -3.20
CA ASP A 173 -7.84 -9.42 -2.21
C ASP A 173 -6.43 -9.17 -1.65
N LEU A 174 -5.65 -10.21 -1.42
CA LEU A 174 -4.23 -10.08 -1.04
C LEU A 174 -3.42 -9.40 -2.15
N ALA A 175 -3.61 -9.82 -3.40
CA ALA A 175 -2.89 -9.27 -4.54
C ALA A 175 -3.20 -7.77 -4.72
N PHE A 176 -4.47 -7.37 -4.70
CA PHE A 176 -4.86 -5.96 -4.82
C PHE A 176 -4.35 -5.12 -3.65
N SER A 177 -4.45 -5.60 -2.41
CA SER A 177 -3.91 -4.88 -1.25
C SER A 177 -2.39 -4.74 -1.32
N SER A 178 -1.69 -5.73 -1.85
CA SER A 178 -0.25 -5.66 -2.08
C SER A 178 0.12 -4.63 -3.16
N LEU A 179 -0.64 -4.58 -4.25
CA LEU A 179 -0.47 -3.57 -5.30
C LEU A 179 -0.70 -2.15 -4.75
N ASP A 180 -1.72 -1.96 -3.91
CA ASP A 180 -1.98 -0.68 -3.24
C ASP A 180 -0.78 -0.22 -2.39
N GLN A 181 -0.08 -1.14 -1.72
CA GLN A 181 1.11 -0.80 -0.94
C GLN A 181 2.27 -0.37 -1.84
N VAL A 182 2.51 -1.06 -2.94
CA VAL A 182 3.52 -0.67 -3.93
C VAL A 182 3.19 0.70 -4.52
N GLN A 183 1.94 0.92 -4.93
CA GLN A 183 1.48 2.19 -5.46
C GLN A 183 1.67 3.34 -4.45
N ASN A 184 1.31 3.13 -3.19
CA ASN A 184 1.51 4.12 -2.13
C ASN A 184 3.00 4.44 -1.90
N SER A 185 3.87 3.45 -1.95
CA SER A 185 5.32 3.62 -1.82
C SER A 185 5.89 4.41 -3.01
N LEU A 186 5.46 4.09 -4.24
CA LEU A 186 5.84 4.84 -5.45
C LEU A 186 5.36 6.30 -5.38
N LEU A 187 4.11 6.55 -5.01
CA LEU A 187 3.59 7.90 -4.87
C LEU A 187 4.35 8.70 -3.80
N THR A 188 4.76 8.06 -2.71
CA THR A 188 5.56 8.68 -1.66
C THR A 188 6.97 9.00 -2.15
N GLU A 189 7.61 8.05 -2.86
CA GLU A 189 8.95 8.22 -3.42
C GLU A 189 9.01 9.38 -4.42
N PHE A 190 8.02 9.45 -5.34
CA PHE A 190 7.98 10.47 -6.40
C PHE A 190 7.18 11.73 -6.02
N SER A 191 6.66 11.84 -4.80
CA SER A 191 5.85 12.99 -4.38
C SER A 191 6.53 14.36 -4.58
N PRO A 192 7.87 14.56 -4.37
CA PRO A 192 8.49 15.85 -4.64
C PRO A 192 8.53 16.19 -6.14
N ASP A 193 8.73 15.16 -6.97
CA ASP A 193 8.81 15.35 -8.42
C ASP A 193 7.42 15.71 -8.97
N LEU A 194 6.37 15.05 -8.47
CA LEU A 194 4.98 15.36 -8.80
C LEU A 194 4.59 16.78 -8.36
N GLN A 195 5.01 17.21 -7.16
CA GLN A 195 4.76 18.57 -6.68
C GLN A 195 5.47 19.62 -7.56
N ARG A 196 6.75 19.39 -7.92
CA ARG A 196 7.49 20.28 -8.83
C ARG A 196 6.82 20.38 -10.19
N LEU A 197 6.35 19.24 -10.72
CA LEU A 197 5.63 19.20 -11.99
C LEU A 197 4.32 20.00 -11.91
N GLY A 198 3.54 19.82 -10.86
CA GLY A 198 2.30 20.55 -10.62
C GLY A 198 2.50 22.07 -10.53
N VAL A 199 3.55 22.51 -9.83
CA VAL A 199 3.91 23.94 -9.77
C VAL A 199 4.34 24.47 -11.13
N ALA A 200 5.11 23.71 -11.91
CA ALA A 200 5.53 24.11 -13.24
C ALA A 200 4.35 24.25 -14.22
N ILE A 201 3.41 23.28 -14.17
CA ILE A 201 2.18 23.32 -14.99
C ILE A 201 1.33 24.53 -14.59
N ARG A 202 1.10 24.75 -13.30
CA ARG A 202 0.34 25.89 -12.80
C ARG A 202 0.92 27.24 -13.26
N LYS A 203 2.26 27.39 -13.15
CA LYS A 203 2.94 28.60 -13.65
C LYS A 203 2.76 28.80 -15.16
N LYS A 204 2.76 27.72 -15.94
CA LYS A 204 2.56 27.79 -17.39
C LYS A 204 1.13 28.17 -17.77
N LEU A 205 0.14 27.68 -17.02
CA LEU A 205 -1.27 28.00 -17.23
C LEU A 205 -1.61 29.44 -16.84
N LEU A 206 -0.99 29.97 -15.77
CA LEU A 206 -1.22 31.34 -15.30
C LEU A 206 -0.46 32.42 -16.12
N ARG A 207 0.45 32.00 -17.02
CA ARG A 207 1.17 32.89 -17.95
C ARG A 207 0.48 33.10 -19.29
N LYS A 208 -0.63 32.41 -19.54
CA LYS A 208 -1.53 32.60 -20.67
C LYS A 208 -2.75 33.44 -20.26
#